data_1eea5ccd62ee19cfe10ca98fc8273fb8
#
_entry.id   1eea5ccd62ee19cfe10ca98fc8273fb8
#
_cell.length_a   1.000
_cell.length_b   1.000
_cell.length_c   1.000
_cell.angle_alpha   90.00
_cell.angle_beta   90.00
_cell.angle_gamma   90.00
#
_symmetry.space_group_name_H-M   'P 1'
#
loop_
_entity.id
_entity.type
_entity.pdbx_description
1 polymer ?
#
loop_
_entity_poly.entity_id
_entity_poly.type
_entity_poly.pdbx_seq_one_letter_code
_entity_poly.pdbx_strand_id
1 'polypeptide(L)'
;MKSLLVSFVAVALLSQSGALSAQQGLGGAGQALPASLLQCADVAAALTAVTNQDSRLRDWANLARYRDANTTVARADAVFMGDSITDFWQQPRFGGFFPGKSYVDRGISAQTTPQMLIRFRPDVVALKPRVVVILAGTNDIAGNTGPMTNEEIQNNLASMAELAKANNIRVVLASVTPVSAYHVAPNAIAQTARRPVDRIKAVNDWMKSYAAANKHVYLDYYSAMIDSTGMLKSEFSEDDLYPNAAGYKVMAPLAEAAIAQALR
;
A
#
# COMPACT_ATOMS: atom_id res chain seq x y z
N MET A 1 -7.19 25.08 14.83
CA MET A 1 -7.91 25.36 16.09
C MET A 1 -8.86 24.24 16.50
N LYS A 2 -9.72 23.66 15.62
CA LYS A 2 -10.62 22.54 15.99
C LYS A 2 -9.89 21.25 16.45
N SER A 3 -8.75 20.94 15.85
CA SER A 3 -7.93 19.74 16.19
C SER A 3 -7.30 19.83 17.59
N LEU A 4 -6.88 21.02 18.01
CA LEU A 4 -6.34 21.23 19.37
C LEU A 4 -7.42 21.13 20.46
N LEU A 5 -8.66 21.57 20.15
CA LEU A 5 -9.77 21.50 21.15
C LEU A 5 -10.16 20.05 21.44
N VAL A 6 -10.16 19.17 20.42
CA VAL A 6 -10.49 17.74 20.60
C VAL A 6 -9.44 17.05 21.46
N SER A 7 -8.15 17.37 21.27
CA SER A 7 -7.09 16.83 22.12
C SER A 7 -7.17 17.30 23.56
N PHE A 8 -7.54 18.56 23.80
CA PHE A 8 -7.71 19.10 25.15
C PHE A 8 -8.92 18.50 25.89
N VAL A 9 -10.04 18.26 25.18
CA VAL A 9 -11.23 17.64 25.78
C VAL A 9 -10.95 16.18 26.17
N ALA A 10 -10.22 15.42 25.37
CA ALA A 10 -9.85 14.05 25.72
C ALA A 10 -8.92 13.99 26.95
N VAL A 11 -7.96 14.91 27.07
CA VAL A 11 -7.06 14.98 28.21
C VAL A 11 -7.79 15.48 29.47
N ALA A 12 -8.72 16.45 29.35
CA ALA A 12 -9.49 16.94 30.49
C ALA A 12 -10.47 15.90 31.07
N LEU A 13 -11.05 15.03 30.22
CA LEU A 13 -11.89 13.91 30.64
C LEU A 13 -11.11 12.82 31.39
N LEU A 14 -9.84 12.62 31.04
CA LEU A 14 -8.95 11.68 31.75
C LEU A 14 -8.44 12.24 33.07
N SER A 15 -8.36 13.57 33.24
CA SER A 15 -7.88 14.22 34.47
C SER A 15 -8.96 14.39 35.56
N GLN A 16 -10.24 14.23 35.20
CA GLN A 16 -11.36 14.35 36.17
C GLN A 16 -11.83 12.99 36.74
N SER A 17 -11.35 11.86 36.19
CA SER A 17 -11.55 10.56 36.82
C SER A 17 -10.56 10.41 37.97
N GLY A 18 -11.00 10.85 39.17
CA GLY A 18 -10.20 10.91 40.37
C GLY A 18 -9.47 9.62 40.71
N ALA A 19 -8.27 9.80 41.21
CA ALA A 19 -7.44 8.92 42.00
C ALA A 19 -7.84 7.42 41.97
N LEU A 20 -7.41 6.69 40.98
CA LEU A 20 -7.31 5.22 40.99
C LEU A 20 -5.89 4.87 41.42
N SER A 21 -5.78 4.24 42.57
CA SER A 21 -4.55 3.74 43.16
C SER A 21 -3.74 2.91 42.15
N ALA A 22 -2.47 3.25 42.06
CA ALA A 22 -1.48 2.52 41.30
C ALA A 22 -1.24 1.12 41.90
N GLN A 23 -2.11 0.18 41.65
CA GLN A 23 -1.88 -1.26 41.94
C GLN A 23 -3.00 -2.11 41.34
N GLN A 24 -3.02 -2.27 40.02
CA GLN A 24 -3.60 -3.46 39.40
C GLN A 24 -2.96 -3.68 37.99
N GLY A 25 -2.60 -4.93 37.76
CA GLY A 25 -1.72 -5.36 36.71
C GLY A 25 -2.20 -5.09 35.27
N LEU A 26 -1.27 -5.16 34.36
CA LEU A 26 -1.42 -5.12 32.90
C LEU A 26 -2.38 -6.25 32.40
N GLY A 27 -3.67 -6.03 32.52
CA GLY A 27 -4.70 -7.01 32.14
C GLY A 27 -6.13 -6.48 32.17
N GLY A 28 -6.34 -5.15 32.25
CA GLY A 28 -7.66 -4.56 32.26
C GLY A 28 -8.28 -4.49 30.87
N ALA A 29 -9.35 -5.25 30.61
CA ALA A 29 -10.30 -4.95 29.55
C ALA A 29 -10.74 -3.48 29.69
N GLY A 30 -10.52 -2.66 28.64
CA GLY A 30 -10.88 -1.25 28.66
C GLY A 30 -12.35 -1.08 29.06
N GLN A 31 -12.61 -0.27 30.06
CA GLN A 31 -13.97 0.05 30.48
C GLN A 31 -14.71 0.69 29.31
N ALA A 32 -15.88 0.18 28.98
CA ALA A 32 -16.74 0.76 27.97
C ALA A 32 -17.15 2.17 28.41
N LEU A 33 -17.05 3.13 27.49
CA LEU A 33 -17.49 4.50 27.74
C LEU A 33 -19.00 4.56 28.01
N PRO A 34 -19.48 5.45 28.92
CA PRO A 34 -20.90 5.62 29.15
C PRO A 34 -21.67 5.92 27.85
N ALA A 35 -22.83 5.29 27.65
CA ALA A 35 -23.66 5.46 26.48
C ALA A 35 -24.04 6.92 26.17
N SER A 36 -24.09 7.78 27.19
CA SER A 36 -24.34 9.23 27.03
C SER A 36 -23.22 9.98 26.30
N LEU A 37 -21.99 9.50 26.36
CA LEU A 37 -20.87 10.09 25.60
C LEU A 37 -20.85 9.67 24.14
N LEU A 38 -21.49 8.54 23.80
CA LEU A 38 -21.57 8.02 22.42
C LEU A 38 -22.66 8.72 21.59
N GLN A 39 -23.49 9.58 22.21
CA GLN A 39 -24.55 10.32 21.50
C GLN A 39 -24.04 11.60 20.83
N CYS A 40 -22.83 12.05 21.12
CA CYS A 40 -22.21 13.17 20.43
C CYS A 40 -21.47 12.66 19.19
N ALA A 41 -21.93 12.99 17.99
CA ALA A 41 -21.32 12.53 16.73
C ALA A 41 -19.83 12.83 16.62
N ASP A 42 -19.40 14.00 17.14
CA ASP A 42 -17.99 14.39 17.17
C ASP A 42 -17.14 13.51 18.10
N VAL A 43 -17.70 13.08 19.24
CA VAL A 43 -17.02 12.18 20.19
C VAL A 43 -16.96 10.77 19.63
N ALA A 44 -18.02 10.28 19.01
CA ALA A 44 -18.05 8.97 18.36
C ALA A 44 -17.05 8.90 17.19
N ALA A 45 -16.97 9.95 16.38
CA ALA A 45 -15.99 10.06 15.31
C ALA A 45 -14.54 10.10 15.85
N ALA A 46 -14.28 10.87 16.89
CA ALA A 46 -12.97 10.95 17.54
C ALA A 46 -12.56 9.60 18.16
N LEU A 47 -13.49 8.92 18.85
CA LEU A 47 -13.26 7.59 19.41
C LEU A 47 -12.96 6.56 18.32
N THR A 48 -13.71 6.58 17.22
CA THR A 48 -13.47 5.71 16.06
C THR A 48 -12.08 5.96 15.47
N ALA A 49 -11.68 7.22 15.34
CA ALA A 49 -10.36 7.58 14.84
C ALA A 49 -9.23 7.06 15.75
N VAL A 50 -9.38 7.22 17.08
CA VAL A 50 -8.42 6.70 18.09
C VAL A 50 -8.36 5.18 18.06
N THR A 51 -9.51 4.50 17.99
CA THR A 51 -9.58 3.03 17.91
C THR A 51 -8.92 2.50 16.63
N ASN A 52 -9.17 3.16 15.50
CA ASN A 52 -8.54 2.82 14.24
C ASN A 52 -7.02 3.04 14.28
N GLN A 53 -6.57 4.11 14.95
CA GLN A 53 -5.15 4.37 15.14
C GLN A 53 -4.49 3.32 16.04
N ASP A 54 -5.13 2.93 17.15
CA ASP A 54 -4.65 1.86 18.04
C ASP A 54 -4.56 0.52 17.29
N SER A 55 -5.56 0.16 16.49
CA SER A 55 -5.54 -1.04 15.66
C SER A 55 -4.38 -1.04 14.67
N ARG A 56 -4.09 0.11 14.03
CA ARG A 56 -2.94 0.27 13.14
C ARG A 56 -1.60 0.16 13.87
N LEU A 57 -1.52 0.61 15.12
CA LEU A 57 -0.32 0.47 15.94
C LEU A 57 -0.08 -0.98 16.35
N ARG A 58 -1.15 -1.75 16.64
CA ARG A 58 -1.07 -3.16 17.05
C ARG A 58 -0.78 -4.10 15.89
N ASP A 59 -1.30 -3.83 14.69
CA ASP A 59 -1.02 -4.57 13.46
C ASP A 59 -0.60 -3.60 12.35
N TRP A 60 0.58 -3.00 12.54
CA TRP A 60 1.10 -1.95 11.66
C TRP A 60 1.22 -2.39 10.19
N ALA A 61 1.57 -3.65 9.95
CA ALA A 61 1.66 -4.21 8.61
C ALA A 61 0.33 -4.80 8.10
N ASN A 62 -0.75 -4.74 8.91
CA ASN A 62 -2.05 -5.32 8.61
C ASN A 62 -1.97 -6.82 8.24
N LEU A 63 -1.27 -7.58 9.06
CA LEU A 63 -1.09 -9.04 8.88
C LEU A 63 -2.41 -9.81 8.93
N ALA A 64 -3.43 -9.25 9.59
CA ALA A 64 -4.76 -9.85 9.66
C ALA A 64 -5.51 -9.80 8.32
N ARG A 65 -5.20 -8.82 7.42
CA ARG A 65 -5.97 -8.52 6.20
C ARG A 65 -6.25 -9.73 5.32
N TYR A 66 -5.25 -10.57 5.10
CA TYR A 66 -5.33 -11.71 4.19
C TYR A 66 -5.21 -13.06 4.90
N ARG A 67 -5.17 -13.09 6.24
CA ARG A 67 -4.95 -14.33 7.01
C ARG A 67 -5.89 -15.45 6.60
N ASP A 68 -7.19 -15.19 6.60
CA ASP A 68 -8.20 -16.20 6.27
C ASP A 68 -8.20 -16.48 4.75
N ALA A 69 -8.12 -15.44 3.92
CA ALA A 69 -8.06 -15.60 2.48
C ALA A 69 -6.84 -16.41 2.01
N ASN A 70 -5.71 -16.30 2.71
CA ASN A 70 -4.52 -17.10 2.40
C ASN A 70 -4.74 -18.59 2.61
N THR A 71 -5.62 -19.01 3.55
CA THR A 71 -5.90 -20.43 3.80
C THR A 71 -6.71 -21.09 2.68
N THR A 72 -7.41 -20.31 1.87
CA THR A 72 -8.28 -20.81 0.79
C THR A 72 -7.63 -20.75 -0.59
N VAL A 73 -6.42 -20.24 -0.72
CA VAL A 73 -5.67 -20.19 -1.99
C VAL A 73 -5.18 -21.61 -2.33
N ALA A 74 -5.89 -22.29 -3.22
CA ALA A 74 -5.50 -23.63 -3.66
C ALA A 74 -4.28 -23.61 -4.60
N ARG A 75 -4.13 -22.55 -5.41
CA ARG A 75 -3.04 -22.34 -6.37
C ARG A 75 -2.84 -20.86 -6.64
N ALA A 76 -1.58 -20.45 -6.74
CA ALA A 76 -1.19 -19.12 -7.19
C ALA A 76 -0.11 -19.25 -8.28
N ASP A 77 -0.45 -18.92 -9.53
CA ASP A 77 0.57 -18.81 -10.58
C ASP A 77 1.36 -17.51 -10.41
N ALA A 78 0.68 -16.42 -10.04
CA ALA A 78 1.31 -15.17 -9.66
C ALA A 78 0.63 -14.54 -8.44
N VAL A 79 1.42 -13.90 -7.57
CA VAL A 79 0.93 -13.03 -6.50
C VAL A 79 1.34 -11.60 -6.83
N PHE A 80 0.39 -10.67 -6.73
CA PHE A 80 0.64 -9.24 -6.87
C PHE A 80 0.72 -8.63 -5.47
N MET A 81 1.94 -8.38 -5.02
CA MET A 81 2.23 -7.66 -3.78
C MET A 81 2.24 -6.17 -4.08
N GLY A 82 1.39 -5.41 -3.40
CA GLY A 82 1.31 -3.98 -3.67
C GLY A 82 0.52 -3.16 -2.65
N ASP A 83 0.29 -1.92 -3.03
CA ASP A 83 -0.49 -0.94 -2.27
C ASP A 83 -1.93 -0.78 -2.80
N SER A 84 -2.49 0.42 -2.69
CA SER A 84 -3.84 0.75 -3.16
C SER A 84 -4.03 0.58 -4.67
N ILE A 85 -2.99 0.76 -5.48
CA ILE A 85 -3.08 0.57 -6.93
C ILE A 85 -3.33 -0.90 -7.25
N THR A 86 -2.75 -1.82 -6.49
CA THR A 86 -3.04 -3.25 -6.58
C THR A 86 -4.39 -3.59 -5.95
N ASP A 87 -4.66 -3.15 -4.71
CA ASP A 87 -5.90 -3.41 -3.95
C ASP A 87 -7.17 -3.00 -4.73
N PHE A 88 -7.14 -1.84 -5.40
CA PHE A 88 -8.28 -1.33 -6.15
C PHE A 88 -8.54 -2.07 -7.46
N TRP A 89 -7.56 -2.75 -8.02
CA TRP A 89 -7.71 -3.45 -9.30
C TRP A 89 -8.80 -4.54 -9.27
N GLN A 90 -9.11 -5.09 -8.09
CA GLN A 90 -10.19 -6.06 -7.90
C GLN A 90 -11.59 -5.46 -8.08
N GLN A 91 -11.75 -4.13 -8.07
CA GLN A 91 -13.07 -3.52 -8.14
C GLN A 91 -13.74 -3.80 -9.49
N PRO A 92 -15.03 -4.19 -9.51
CA PRO A 92 -15.74 -4.55 -10.74
C PRO A 92 -15.72 -3.47 -11.83
N ARG A 93 -15.67 -2.20 -11.43
CA ARG A 93 -15.58 -1.05 -12.35
C ARG A 93 -14.31 -1.05 -13.22
N PHE A 94 -13.29 -1.82 -12.86
CA PHE A 94 -12.04 -1.94 -13.61
C PHE A 94 -11.93 -3.21 -14.44
N GLY A 95 -13.04 -3.97 -14.60
CA GLY A 95 -13.10 -5.19 -15.42
C GLY A 95 -12.67 -6.47 -14.68
N GLY A 96 -12.39 -6.37 -13.39
CA GLY A 96 -11.94 -7.49 -12.57
C GLY A 96 -10.44 -7.77 -12.67
N PHE A 97 -9.92 -8.45 -11.66
CA PHE A 97 -8.51 -8.76 -11.51
C PHE A 97 -8.16 -10.03 -12.31
N PHE A 98 -7.64 -9.89 -13.51
CA PHE A 98 -7.19 -10.98 -14.41
C PHE A 98 -8.17 -12.18 -14.51
N PRO A 99 -9.37 -12.01 -15.08
CA PRO A 99 -10.37 -13.07 -15.16
C PRO A 99 -9.80 -14.34 -15.79
N GLY A 100 -10.07 -15.49 -15.17
CA GLY A 100 -9.62 -16.80 -15.66
C GLY A 100 -8.16 -17.16 -15.39
N LYS A 101 -7.42 -16.29 -14.66
CA LYS A 101 -6.04 -16.58 -14.23
C LYS A 101 -5.99 -16.98 -12.76
N SER A 102 -5.05 -17.84 -12.40
CA SER A 102 -4.73 -18.14 -11.00
C SER A 102 -3.79 -17.07 -10.41
N TYR A 103 -4.18 -15.79 -10.55
CA TYR A 103 -3.44 -14.67 -10.00
C TYR A 103 -4.10 -14.19 -8.72
N VAL A 104 -3.30 -13.87 -7.72
CA VAL A 104 -3.75 -13.52 -6.38
C VAL A 104 -3.35 -12.08 -6.08
N ASP A 105 -4.34 -11.25 -5.78
CA ASP A 105 -4.12 -9.88 -5.32
C ASP A 105 -3.78 -9.87 -3.83
N ARG A 106 -2.70 -9.21 -3.48
CA ARG A 106 -2.24 -8.93 -2.12
C ARG A 106 -1.86 -7.45 -1.98
N GLY A 107 -2.69 -6.58 -2.60
CA GLY A 107 -2.65 -5.14 -2.39
C GLY A 107 -3.24 -4.74 -1.05
N ILE A 108 -2.64 -3.79 -0.36
CA ILE A 108 -3.22 -3.13 0.82
C ILE A 108 -3.02 -1.62 0.68
N SER A 109 -4.13 -0.91 0.66
CA SER A 109 -4.15 0.54 0.46
C SER A 109 -3.27 1.29 1.46
N ALA A 110 -2.56 2.31 0.98
CA ALA A 110 -1.66 3.20 1.70
C ALA A 110 -0.37 2.57 2.26
N GLN A 111 -0.13 1.28 2.03
CA GLN A 111 1.09 0.63 2.54
C GLN A 111 2.36 1.10 1.85
N THR A 112 3.42 1.12 2.66
CA THR A 112 4.80 1.40 2.27
C THR A 112 5.62 0.11 2.21
N THR A 113 6.80 0.16 1.63
CA THR A 113 7.66 -1.01 1.43
C THR A 113 8.04 -1.75 2.73
N PRO A 114 8.32 -1.10 3.89
CA PRO A 114 8.59 -1.84 5.12
C PRO A 114 7.38 -2.63 5.63
N GLN A 115 6.14 -2.10 5.46
CA GLN A 115 4.94 -2.83 5.81
C GLN A 115 4.74 -4.06 4.91
N MET A 116 4.98 -3.91 3.61
CA MET A 116 4.94 -5.01 2.64
C MET A 116 5.99 -6.08 2.95
N LEU A 117 7.21 -5.68 3.33
CA LEU A 117 8.28 -6.60 3.72
C LEU A 117 7.89 -7.47 4.92
N ILE A 118 7.26 -6.88 5.95
CA ILE A 118 6.80 -7.62 7.14
C ILE A 118 5.80 -8.72 6.77
N ARG A 119 4.82 -8.40 5.88
CA ARG A 119 3.79 -9.35 5.46
C ARG A 119 4.18 -10.21 4.26
N PHE A 120 5.38 -10.04 3.71
CA PHE A 120 5.80 -10.75 2.49
C PHE A 120 5.78 -12.27 2.65
N ARG A 121 6.17 -12.77 3.82
CA ARG A 121 6.17 -14.22 4.08
C ARG A 121 4.76 -14.81 4.09
N PRO A 122 3.78 -14.32 4.89
CA PRO A 122 2.43 -14.90 4.89
C PRO A 122 1.67 -14.67 3.58
N ASP A 123 1.86 -13.52 2.91
CA ASP A 123 1.03 -13.13 1.78
C ASP A 123 1.63 -13.53 0.41
N VAL A 124 2.92 -13.88 0.37
CA VAL A 124 3.59 -14.33 -0.87
C VAL A 124 4.24 -15.69 -0.68
N VAL A 125 5.23 -15.80 0.20
CA VAL A 125 6.06 -17.02 0.31
C VAL A 125 5.23 -18.24 0.69
N ALA A 126 4.30 -18.09 1.64
CA ALA A 126 3.44 -19.17 2.11
C ALA A 126 2.48 -19.68 1.03
N LEU A 127 2.10 -18.85 0.07
CA LEU A 127 1.25 -19.20 -1.07
C LEU A 127 2.00 -19.96 -2.18
N LYS A 128 3.33 -20.00 -2.11
CA LYS A 128 4.21 -20.70 -3.05
C LYS A 128 3.90 -20.40 -4.52
N PRO A 129 3.76 -19.11 -4.91
CA PRO A 129 3.49 -18.78 -6.31
C PRO A 129 4.71 -19.08 -7.18
N ARG A 130 4.48 -19.19 -8.48
CA ARG A 130 5.59 -19.29 -9.45
C ARG A 130 6.27 -17.94 -9.65
N VAL A 131 5.49 -16.84 -9.57
CA VAL A 131 5.94 -15.46 -9.79
C VAL A 131 5.36 -14.55 -8.72
N VAL A 132 6.11 -13.56 -8.26
CA VAL A 132 5.59 -12.39 -7.54
C VAL A 132 5.81 -11.14 -8.39
N VAL A 133 4.76 -10.33 -8.53
CA VAL A 133 4.82 -8.97 -9.07
C VAL A 133 4.81 -8.01 -7.89
N ILE A 134 5.84 -7.18 -7.75
CA ILE A 134 5.98 -6.22 -6.65
C ILE A 134 5.78 -4.82 -7.22
N LEU A 135 4.69 -4.15 -6.84
CA LEU A 135 4.37 -2.76 -7.15
C LEU A 135 4.36 -1.96 -5.86
N ALA A 136 5.43 -1.23 -5.57
CA ALA A 136 5.61 -0.51 -4.31
C ALA A 136 6.52 0.71 -4.46
N GLY A 137 6.41 1.66 -3.52
CA GLY A 137 7.28 2.85 -3.43
C GLY A 137 6.53 4.18 -3.52
N THR A 138 5.34 4.24 -4.10
CA THR A 138 4.59 5.51 -4.25
C THR A 138 4.20 6.11 -2.89
N ASN A 139 3.87 5.28 -1.92
CA ASN A 139 3.49 5.72 -0.57
C ASN A 139 4.70 6.04 0.31
N ASP A 140 5.82 5.38 0.06
CA ASP A 140 7.13 5.69 0.66
C ASP A 140 7.59 7.10 0.24
N ILE A 141 7.53 7.37 -1.06
CA ILE A 141 7.85 8.70 -1.64
C ILE A 141 6.92 9.78 -1.05
N ALA A 142 5.65 9.47 -0.84
CA ALA A 142 4.67 10.38 -0.24
C ALA A 142 4.82 10.54 1.28
N GLY A 143 5.67 9.73 1.94
CA GLY A 143 5.92 9.80 3.39
C GLY A 143 4.77 9.27 4.24
N ASN A 144 3.99 8.28 3.77
CA ASN A 144 2.81 7.77 4.49
C ASN A 144 3.15 7.16 5.86
N THR A 145 4.35 6.65 6.07
CA THR A 145 4.84 6.11 7.35
C THR A 145 6.02 6.91 7.91
N GLY A 146 6.15 8.16 7.49
CA GLY A 146 7.25 9.06 7.80
C GLY A 146 8.20 9.25 6.62
N PRO A 147 9.17 10.17 6.76
CA PRO A 147 10.18 10.41 5.72
C PRO A 147 10.98 9.14 5.44
N MET A 148 11.21 8.83 4.17
CA MET A 148 11.99 7.69 3.74
C MET A 148 12.91 8.10 2.58
N THR A 149 14.16 7.69 2.60
CA THR A 149 15.12 7.92 1.52
C THR A 149 14.87 6.94 0.36
N ASN A 150 15.41 7.23 -0.81
CA ASN A 150 15.35 6.29 -1.93
C ASN A 150 16.09 4.99 -1.61
N GLU A 151 17.21 5.07 -0.89
CA GLU A 151 17.99 3.90 -0.48
C GLU A 151 17.20 2.97 0.46
N GLU A 152 16.43 3.51 1.40
CA GLU A 152 15.57 2.69 2.27
C GLU A 152 14.47 1.99 1.48
N ILE A 153 13.86 2.66 0.48
CA ILE A 153 12.89 2.03 -0.44
C ILE A 153 13.57 0.90 -1.22
N GLN A 154 14.75 1.15 -1.78
CA GLN A 154 15.54 0.19 -2.55
C GLN A 154 15.91 -1.03 -1.71
N ASN A 155 16.35 -0.84 -0.47
CA ASN A 155 16.71 -1.92 0.45
C ASN A 155 15.50 -2.81 0.78
N ASN A 156 14.32 -2.24 0.99
CA ASN A 156 13.10 -3.02 1.22
C ASN A 156 12.68 -3.81 -0.02
N LEU A 157 12.75 -3.22 -1.21
CA LEU A 157 12.47 -3.90 -2.48
C LEU A 157 13.46 -5.03 -2.75
N ALA A 158 14.76 -4.80 -2.53
CA ALA A 158 15.79 -5.82 -2.63
C ALA A 158 15.52 -6.99 -1.67
N SER A 159 15.21 -6.70 -0.41
CA SER A 159 14.91 -7.71 0.61
C SER A 159 13.71 -8.58 0.21
N MET A 160 12.64 -7.99 -0.33
CA MET A 160 11.50 -8.76 -0.83
C MET A 160 11.89 -9.64 -2.04
N ALA A 161 12.70 -9.13 -2.96
CA ALA A 161 13.17 -9.89 -4.11
C ALA A 161 14.09 -11.06 -3.69
N GLU A 162 14.97 -10.84 -2.73
CA GLU A 162 15.84 -11.86 -2.16
C GLU A 162 15.06 -12.94 -1.43
N LEU A 163 14.05 -12.57 -0.63
CA LEU A 163 13.13 -13.51 0.02
C LEU A 163 12.40 -14.38 -1.01
N ALA A 164 11.90 -13.78 -2.09
CA ALA A 164 11.25 -14.51 -3.18
C ALA A 164 12.23 -15.51 -3.83
N LYS A 165 13.41 -15.04 -4.21
CA LYS A 165 14.46 -15.87 -4.85
C LYS A 165 14.88 -17.03 -3.95
N ALA A 166 15.08 -16.80 -2.66
CA ALA A 166 15.42 -17.84 -1.67
C ALA A 166 14.33 -18.92 -1.51
N ASN A 167 13.10 -18.62 -1.94
CA ASN A 167 11.97 -19.54 -1.92
C ASN A 167 11.57 -20.03 -3.33
N ASN A 168 12.46 -19.90 -4.33
CA ASN A 168 12.26 -20.33 -5.73
C ASN A 168 11.08 -19.61 -6.41
N ILE A 169 10.75 -18.40 -6.03
CA ILE A 169 9.72 -17.56 -6.63
C ILE A 169 10.40 -16.60 -7.61
N ARG A 170 9.96 -16.57 -8.86
CA ARG A 170 10.43 -15.61 -9.86
C ARG A 170 9.93 -14.21 -9.50
N VAL A 171 10.75 -13.19 -9.77
CA VAL A 171 10.45 -11.81 -9.39
C VAL A 171 10.21 -10.94 -10.61
N VAL A 172 9.12 -10.20 -10.57
CA VAL A 172 8.81 -9.09 -11.46
C VAL A 172 8.76 -7.82 -10.60
N LEU A 173 9.67 -6.88 -10.85
CA LEU A 173 9.67 -5.56 -10.22
C LEU A 173 8.92 -4.59 -11.14
N ALA A 174 7.75 -4.14 -10.70
CA ALA A 174 6.96 -3.17 -11.43
C ALA A 174 7.38 -1.74 -11.04
N SER A 175 7.61 -0.91 -12.05
CA SER A 175 7.90 0.50 -11.82
C SER A 175 6.83 1.18 -10.98
N VAL A 176 7.21 2.08 -10.09
CA VAL A 176 6.29 3.04 -9.48
C VAL A 176 5.56 3.78 -10.60
N THR A 177 4.24 3.80 -10.56
CA THR A 177 3.41 4.47 -11.56
C THR A 177 3.63 5.99 -11.55
N PRO A 178 3.46 6.67 -12.69
CA PRO A 178 3.53 8.12 -12.72
C PRO A 178 2.37 8.75 -11.96
N VAL A 179 2.52 10.02 -11.63
CA VAL A 179 1.48 10.90 -11.08
C VAL A 179 1.35 12.17 -11.92
N SER A 180 0.26 12.90 -11.77
CA SER A 180 0.06 14.17 -12.46
C SER A 180 -0.42 15.30 -11.53
N ALA A 181 -0.77 16.42 -12.09
CA ALA A 181 -1.36 17.57 -11.41
C ALA A 181 -2.47 18.21 -12.26
N TYR A 182 -3.18 17.39 -13.04
CA TYR A 182 -4.20 17.86 -14.00
C TYR A 182 -5.58 18.01 -13.37
N HIS A 183 -5.86 17.26 -12.29
CA HIS A 183 -7.17 17.19 -11.62
C HIS A 183 -7.13 17.75 -10.19
N VAL A 184 -6.16 18.62 -9.89
CA VAL A 184 -5.99 19.16 -8.54
C VAL A 184 -7.18 20.03 -8.14
N ALA A 185 -7.92 19.60 -7.11
CA ALA A 185 -9.01 20.37 -6.57
C ALA A 185 -8.51 21.70 -5.93
N PRO A 186 -9.34 22.76 -5.87
CA PRO A 186 -8.98 24.01 -5.20
C PRO A 186 -8.49 23.76 -3.76
N ASN A 187 -7.35 24.34 -3.41
CA ASN A 187 -6.69 24.20 -2.11
C ASN A 187 -6.16 22.78 -1.77
N ALA A 188 -6.17 21.83 -2.70
CA ALA A 188 -5.54 20.54 -2.53
C ALA A 188 -4.04 20.57 -2.87
N ILE A 189 -3.27 19.66 -2.28
CA ILE A 189 -1.87 19.47 -2.60
C ILE A 189 -1.78 18.53 -3.81
N ALA A 190 -1.13 18.98 -4.87
CA ALA A 190 -0.90 18.18 -6.08
C ALA A 190 -0.16 16.86 -5.77
N GLN A 191 -0.47 15.79 -6.50
CA GLN A 191 0.22 14.52 -6.32
C GLN A 191 1.72 14.63 -6.66
N THR A 192 2.07 15.47 -7.63
CA THR A 192 3.47 15.75 -7.99
C THR A 192 4.26 16.45 -6.88
N ALA A 193 3.60 17.22 -6.01
CA ALA A 193 4.24 17.82 -4.83
C ALA A 193 4.51 16.79 -3.72
N ARG A 194 3.64 15.80 -3.57
CA ARG A 194 3.82 14.69 -2.62
C ARG A 194 4.74 13.60 -3.16
N ARG A 195 4.79 13.45 -4.48
CA ARG A 195 5.54 12.42 -5.21
C ARG A 195 6.32 13.09 -6.35
N PRO A 196 7.44 13.74 -6.06
CA PRO A 196 8.26 14.40 -7.08
C PRO A 196 8.64 13.42 -8.21
N VAL A 197 8.45 13.85 -9.45
CA VAL A 197 8.65 13.01 -10.65
C VAL A 197 10.09 12.51 -10.75
N ASP A 198 11.06 13.35 -10.43
CA ASP A 198 12.48 12.99 -10.40
C ASP A 198 12.77 11.88 -9.38
N ARG A 199 12.09 11.90 -8.23
CA ARG A 199 12.22 10.87 -7.20
C ARG A 199 11.62 9.54 -7.65
N ILE A 200 10.44 9.56 -8.30
CA ILE A 200 9.83 8.37 -8.91
C ILE A 200 10.79 7.77 -9.94
N LYS A 201 11.34 8.60 -10.83
CA LYS A 201 12.30 8.17 -11.85
C LYS A 201 13.54 7.53 -11.25
N ALA A 202 14.13 8.15 -10.22
CA ALA A 202 15.33 7.62 -9.56
C ALA A 202 15.09 6.23 -8.94
N VAL A 203 13.93 5.99 -8.33
CA VAL A 203 13.55 4.67 -7.82
C VAL A 203 13.34 3.66 -8.96
N ASN A 204 12.68 4.08 -10.05
CA ASN A 204 12.44 3.23 -11.21
C ASN A 204 13.73 2.86 -11.95
N ASP A 205 14.66 3.79 -12.13
CA ASP A 205 15.97 3.55 -12.76
C ASP A 205 16.79 2.54 -11.95
N TRP A 206 16.75 2.67 -10.61
CA TRP A 206 17.37 1.68 -9.74
C TRP A 206 16.71 0.31 -9.89
N MET A 207 15.36 0.22 -9.84
CA MET A 207 14.63 -1.05 -10.00
C MET A 207 14.98 -1.74 -11.31
N LYS A 208 15.07 -0.99 -12.40
CA LYS A 208 15.46 -1.50 -13.72
C LYS A 208 16.88 -2.09 -13.71
N SER A 209 17.82 -1.36 -13.12
CA SER A 209 19.22 -1.81 -12.99
C SER A 209 19.35 -3.02 -12.08
N TYR A 210 18.66 -3.01 -10.93
CA TYR A 210 18.66 -4.11 -9.98
C TYR A 210 18.04 -5.38 -10.58
N ALA A 211 16.91 -5.24 -11.29
CA ALA A 211 16.27 -6.36 -11.98
C ALA A 211 17.22 -7.01 -13.01
N ALA A 212 17.89 -6.21 -13.82
CA ALA A 212 18.85 -6.70 -14.81
C ALA A 212 20.03 -7.44 -14.15
N ALA A 213 20.62 -6.86 -13.10
CA ALA A 213 21.74 -7.45 -12.37
C ALA A 213 21.40 -8.78 -11.68
N ASN A 214 20.15 -8.94 -11.22
CA ASN A 214 19.69 -10.11 -10.46
C ASN A 214 18.89 -11.13 -11.28
N LYS A 215 18.79 -10.94 -12.62
CA LYS A 215 18.00 -11.78 -13.52
C LYS A 215 16.50 -11.81 -13.16
N HIS A 216 15.98 -10.67 -12.70
CA HIS A 216 14.56 -10.42 -12.50
C HIS A 216 13.97 -9.73 -13.72
N VAL A 217 12.65 -9.72 -13.85
CA VAL A 217 11.95 -8.98 -14.88
C VAL A 217 11.61 -7.58 -14.35
N TYR A 218 11.93 -6.54 -15.12
CA TYR A 218 11.44 -5.20 -14.89
C TYR A 218 10.16 -4.97 -15.69
N LEU A 219 9.08 -4.60 -15.02
CA LEU A 219 7.79 -4.30 -15.62
C LEU A 219 7.59 -2.78 -15.66
N ASP A 220 7.68 -2.22 -16.86
CA ASP A 220 7.63 -0.77 -17.07
C ASP A 220 6.20 -0.26 -17.28
N TYR A 221 5.47 -0.04 -16.20
CA TYR A 221 4.20 0.69 -16.24
C TYR A 221 4.41 2.18 -16.47
N TYR A 222 5.50 2.75 -15.90
CA TYR A 222 5.76 4.17 -15.94
C TYR A 222 5.78 4.70 -17.37
N SER A 223 6.63 4.15 -18.21
CA SER A 223 6.80 4.61 -19.60
C SER A 223 5.54 4.45 -20.46
N ALA A 224 4.71 3.44 -20.17
CA ALA A 224 3.46 3.21 -20.89
C ALA A 224 2.35 4.22 -20.53
N MET A 225 2.45 4.84 -19.36
CA MET A 225 1.38 5.67 -18.78
C MET A 225 1.69 7.16 -18.78
N ILE A 226 2.89 7.59 -19.14
CA ILE A 226 3.27 9.01 -19.17
C ILE A 226 2.90 9.68 -20.49
N ASP A 227 2.65 10.98 -20.41
CA ASP A 227 2.56 11.90 -21.54
C ASP A 227 3.93 12.48 -21.93
N SER A 228 3.94 13.45 -22.86
CA SER A 228 5.15 14.13 -23.32
C SER A 228 5.87 14.97 -22.24
N THR A 229 5.20 15.27 -21.12
CA THR A 229 5.77 16.01 -19.99
C THR A 229 6.34 15.07 -18.91
N GLY A 230 6.14 13.75 -19.06
CA GLY A 230 6.56 12.73 -18.09
C GLY A 230 5.59 12.54 -16.92
N MET A 231 4.41 13.12 -16.99
CA MET A 231 3.34 12.98 -16.00
C MET A 231 2.33 11.90 -16.43
N LEU A 232 1.56 11.38 -15.47
CA LEU A 232 0.47 10.45 -15.75
C LEU A 232 -0.52 11.11 -16.73
N LYS A 233 -0.82 10.42 -17.83
CA LYS A 233 -1.82 10.88 -18.79
C LYS A 233 -3.16 11.11 -18.11
N SER A 234 -3.80 12.27 -18.39
CA SER A 234 -5.03 12.65 -17.71
C SER A 234 -6.19 11.68 -17.98
N GLU A 235 -6.19 11.01 -19.16
CA GLU A 235 -7.19 9.99 -19.49
C GLU A 235 -7.05 8.68 -18.70
N PHE A 236 -5.94 8.48 -17.98
CA PHE A 236 -5.69 7.26 -17.19
C PHE A 236 -5.99 7.40 -15.71
N SER A 237 -6.33 8.60 -15.24
CA SER A 237 -6.64 8.86 -13.83
C SER A 237 -7.65 9.99 -13.69
N GLU A 238 -8.47 9.95 -12.65
CA GLU A 238 -9.43 11.01 -12.30
C GLU A 238 -8.96 11.86 -11.11
N ASP A 239 -7.86 11.46 -10.46
CA ASP A 239 -7.34 12.07 -9.23
C ASP A 239 -5.82 12.25 -9.23
N ASP A 240 -5.18 12.12 -10.41
CA ASP A 240 -3.74 12.29 -10.61
C ASP A 240 -2.85 11.19 -10.00
N LEU A 241 -3.43 10.14 -9.41
CA LEU A 241 -2.72 9.06 -8.73
C LEU A 241 -3.19 7.66 -9.13
N TYR A 242 -4.51 7.39 -8.97
CA TYR A 242 -5.04 6.06 -9.17
C TYR A 242 -5.39 5.81 -10.63
N PRO A 243 -4.93 4.70 -11.23
CA PRO A 243 -5.39 4.31 -12.55
C PRO A 243 -6.92 4.12 -12.55
N ASN A 244 -7.59 4.70 -13.53
CA ASN A 244 -8.98 4.38 -13.83
C ASN A 244 -9.06 3.12 -14.73
N ALA A 245 -10.25 2.79 -15.25
CA ALA A 245 -10.43 1.62 -16.11
C ALA A 245 -9.52 1.63 -17.35
N ALA A 246 -9.27 2.81 -17.95
CA ALA A 246 -8.36 2.94 -19.08
C ALA A 246 -6.90 2.70 -18.67
N GLY A 247 -6.49 3.21 -17.50
CA GLY A 247 -5.16 2.97 -16.95
C GLY A 247 -4.91 1.49 -16.66
N TYR A 248 -5.82 0.80 -15.97
CA TYR A 248 -5.69 -0.64 -15.72
C TYR A 248 -5.70 -1.47 -17.02
N LYS A 249 -6.46 -1.05 -18.03
CA LYS A 249 -6.47 -1.70 -19.35
C LYS A 249 -5.10 -1.64 -20.04
N VAL A 250 -4.31 -0.60 -19.80
CA VAL A 250 -2.92 -0.51 -20.26
C VAL A 250 -2.00 -1.40 -19.41
N MET A 251 -2.19 -1.43 -18.09
CA MET A 251 -1.34 -2.17 -17.17
C MET A 251 -1.46 -3.70 -17.32
N ALA A 252 -2.68 -4.22 -17.55
CA ALA A 252 -2.94 -5.65 -17.54
C ALA A 252 -2.10 -6.45 -18.55
N PRO A 253 -2.05 -6.13 -19.86
CA PRO A 253 -1.25 -6.89 -20.82
C PRO A 253 0.25 -6.79 -20.54
N LEU A 254 0.73 -5.69 -19.98
CA LEU A 254 2.13 -5.52 -19.61
C LEU A 254 2.49 -6.46 -18.44
N ALA A 255 1.62 -6.59 -17.45
CA ALA A 255 1.80 -7.53 -16.36
C ALA A 255 1.81 -8.99 -16.86
N GLU A 256 0.86 -9.37 -17.71
CA GLU A 256 0.82 -10.71 -18.28
C GLU A 256 2.08 -11.04 -19.08
N ALA A 257 2.57 -10.10 -19.90
CA ALA A 257 3.81 -10.26 -20.65
C ALA A 257 5.03 -10.44 -19.73
N ALA A 258 5.12 -9.63 -18.68
CA ALA A 258 6.21 -9.72 -17.71
C ALA A 258 6.18 -11.04 -16.92
N ILE A 259 5.00 -11.51 -16.49
CA ILE A 259 4.83 -12.81 -15.86
C ILE A 259 5.25 -13.94 -16.81
N ALA A 260 4.79 -13.89 -18.06
CA ALA A 260 5.17 -14.89 -19.07
C ALA A 260 6.69 -14.89 -19.33
N GLN A 261 7.34 -13.72 -19.34
CA GLN A 261 8.81 -13.61 -19.44
C GLN A 261 9.50 -14.21 -18.22
N ALA A 262 9.02 -13.95 -17.02
CA ALA A 262 9.61 -14.48 -15.78
C ALA A 262 9.51 -16.01 -15.71
N LEU A 263 8.55 -16.63 -16.36
CA LEU A 263 8.29 -18.07 -16.36
C LEU A 263 9.10 -18.86 -17.40
N ARG A 264 9.80 -18.19 -18.31
CA ARG A 264 10.74 -18.82 -19.26
C ARG A 264 12.06 -19.14 -18.57
#